data_951ca7469d27a88aed8c896fd4f27f22
#
_entry.id   951ca7469d27a88aed8c896fd4f27f22
#
_cell.length_a   1.000
_cell.length_b   1.000
_cell.length_c   1.000
_cell.angle_alpha   90.00
_cell.angle_beta   90.00
_cell.angle_gamma   90.00
#
_symmetry.space_group_name_H-M   'P 1'
#
loop_
_entity.id
_entity.type
_entity.pdbx_description
1 polymer ?
#
loop_
_entity_poly.entity_id
_entity_poly.type
_entity_poly.pdbx_seq_one_letter_code
_entity_poly.pdbx_strand_id
1 'polypeptide(L)'
;MEGNYCYRYPHPAVTTDCVVFGYDGLHLNVLLIERGGEPYKGCWAFPGGFLNIDEDAPDGARRELLEETGLHVTNIEQLGAFTTPERDPRERVISIAYFTLTRVQQVVGGDDARVARWFPINQLPPLAFDHQQMFEQALQRLSDCLKLKTGNFISGDFSYEEIDMIYFATLTK
;
A
#
# COMPACT_ATOMS: atom_id res chain seq x y z
N MET A 1 -25.06 2.32 -9.53
CA MET A 1 -25.74 3.40 -10.33
C MET A 1 -24.63 4.26 -10.94
N GLU A 2 -24.36 4.10 -12.22
CA GLU A 2 -23.49 5.03 -12.95
C GLU A 2 -24.26 6.35 -13.11
N GLY A 3 -23.99 7.29 -12.22
CA GLY A 3 -24.53 8.65 -12.31
C GLY A 3 -23.52 9.55 -13.03
N ASN A 4 -23.96 10.30 -14.02
CA ASN A 4 -23.15 11.40 -14.56
C ASN A 4 -23.06 12.50 -13.52
N TYR A 5 -21.89 12.60 -12.86
CA TYR A 5 -21.59 13.69 -11.93
C TYR A 5 -21.19 14.93 -12.73
N CYS A 6 -21.84 16.07 -12.45
CA CYS A 6 -21.50 17.35 -13.07
C CYS A 6 -21.06 18.33 -11.98
N TYR A 7 -19.82 18.81 -12.06
CA TYR A 7 -19.23 19.69 -11.08
C TYR A 7 -18.97 21.08 -11.67
N ARG A 8 -19.09 22.10 -10.82
CA ARG A 8 -18.80 23.49 -11.21
C ARG A 8 -17.30 23.73 -11.49
N TYR A 9 -16.43 23.01 -10.80
CA TYR A 9 -14.98 23.07 -10.92
C TYR A 9 -14.41 21.70 -11.22
N PRO A 10 -13.24 21.59 -11.90
CA PRO A 10 -12.55 20.32 -12.07
C PRO A 10 -12.26 19.66 -10.73
N HIS A 11 -12.50 18.37 -10.63
CA HIS A 11 -12.21 17.55 -9.46
C HIS A 11 -11.15 16.51 -9.81
N PRO A 12 -10.15 16.27 -8.93
CA PRO A 12 -9.27 15.13 -9.07
C PRO A 12 -10.06 13.85 -8.74
N ALA A 13 -9.69 12.76 -9.38
CA ALA A 13 -10.04 11.45 -8.88
C ALA A 13 -9.23 11.14 -7.60
N VAL A 14 -9.79 10.37 -6.70
CA VAL A 14 -9.11 9.97 -5.46
C VAL A 14 -8.90 8.46 -5.48
N THR A 15 -7.67 8.02 -5.21
CA THR A 15 -7.31 6.64 -4.99
C THR A 15 -6.81 6.41 -3.57
N THR A 16 -6.80 5.17 -3.15
CA THR A 16 -6.12 4.73 -1.93
C THR A 16 -5.11 3.65 -2.30
N ASP A 17 -3.93 3.70 -1.71
CA ASP A 17 -2.89 2.68 -1.85
C ASP A 17 -2.44 2.20 -0.47
N CYS A 18 -2.14 0.91 -0.31
CA CYS A 18 -1.72 0.33 0.96
C CYS A 18 -0.35 -0.33 0.87
N VAL A 19 0.65 0.24 1.54
CA VAL A 19 1.97 -0.36 1.70
C VAL A 19 1.93 -1.36 2.84
N VAL A 20 1.89 -2.65 2.51
CA VAL A 20 1.82 -3.73 3.50
C VAL A 20 3.19 -4.32 3.71
N PHE A 21 3.79 -4.08 4.87
CA PHE A 21 4.99 -4.77 5.31
C PHE A 21 4.64 -6.11 5.94
N GLY A 22 5.39 -7.16 5.58
CA GLY A 22 5.18 -8.51 6.09
C GLY A 22 6.47 -9.11 6.64
N TYR A 23 6.41 -9.63 7.87
CA TYR A 23 7.54 -10.31 8.48
C TYR A 23 7.32 -11.83 8.47
N ASP A 24 8.27 -12.59 7.93
CA ASP A 24 8.19 -14.05 7.81
C ASP A 24 8.91 -14.81 8.94
N GLY A 25 9.44 -14.09 9.93
CA GLY A 25 10.25 -14.62 11.01
C GLY A 25 11.76 -14.43 10.78
N LEU A 26 12.17 -14.05 9.57
CA LEU A 26 13.57 -13.84 9.20
C LEU A 26 13.77 -12.54 8.41
N HIS A 27 12.88 -12.25 7.45
CA HIS A 27 13.00 -11.13 6.54
C HIS A 27 11.79 -10.21 6.64
N LEU A 28 12.04 -8.91 6.46
CA LEU A 28 11.00 -7.94 6.21
C LEU A 28 10.71 -7.88 4.71
N ASN A 29 9.45 -8.08 4.37
CA ASN A 29 8.96 -8.12 3.00
C ASN A 29 7.93 -7.00 2.80
N VAL A 30 7.60 -6.70 1.55
CA VAL A 30 6.48 -5.84 1.17
C VAL A 30 5.60 -6.55 0.15
N LEU A 31 4.29 -6.36 0.27
CA LEU A 31 3.31 -6.94 -0.64
C LEU A 31 3.14 -6.06 -1.86
N LEU A 32 3.25 -6.65 -3.04
CA LEU A 32 3.01 -6.00 -4.31
C LEU A 32 2.04 -6.83 -5.16
N ILE A 33 1.33 -6.14 -6.05
CA ILE A 33 0.50 -6.74 -7.09
C ILE A 33 1.09 -6.48 -8.47
N GLU A 34 0.92 -7.42 -9.42
CA GLU A 34 1.23 -7.21 -10.84
C GLU A 34 0.00 -6.60 -11.52
N ARG A 35 0.15 -5.43 -12.10
CA ARG A 35 -0.94 -4.72 -12.76
C ARG A 35 -1.44 -5.48 -14.00
N GLY A 36 -2.74 -5.75 -14.07
CA GLY A 36 -3.38 -6.40 -15.22
C GLY A 36 -3.68 -5.45 -16.39
N GLY A 37 -3.87 -4.15 -16.12
CA GLY A 37 -4.29 -3.13 -17.08
C GLY A 37 -3.31 -1.96 -17.27
N GLU A 38 -3.55 -1.18 -18.33
CA GLU A 38 -2.83 0.08 -18.56
C GLU A 38 -3.34 1.20 -17.62
N PRO A 39 -2.51 2.17 -17.30
CA PRO A 39 -1.07 2.28 -17.59
C PRO A 39 -0.24 1.33 -16.74
N TYR A 40 1.01 1.10 -17.13
CA TYR A 40 1.98 0.25 -16.44
C TYR A 40 1.58 -1.24 -16.33
N LYS A 41 0.88 -1.77 -17.32
CA LYS A 41 0.55 -3.20 -17.39
C LYS A 41 1.79 -4.07 -17.25
N GLY A 42 1.73 -5.07 -16.35
CA GLY A 42 2.84 -5.98 -16.05
C GLY A 42 3.89 -5.39 -15.10
N CYS A 43 3.76 -4.11 -14.69
CA CYS A 43 4.59 -3.53 -13.63
C CYS A 43 4.00 -3.87 -12.26
N TRP A 44 4.84 -3.75 -11.23
CA TRP A 44 4.45 -3.99 -9.85
C TRP A 44 3.96 -2.69 -9.20
N ALA A 45 2.96 -2.82 -8.33
CA ALA A 45 2.36 -1.70 -7.61
C ALA A 45 1.94 -2.12 -6.20
N PHE A 46 1.66 -1.16 -5.33
CA PHE A 46 0.94 -1.44 -4.09
C PHE A 46 -0.52 -1.77 -4.41
N PRO A 47 -1.16 -2.64 -3.62
CA PRO A 47 -2.60 -2.82 -3.67
C PRO A 47 -3.32 -1.49 -3.46
N GLY A 48 -4.31 -1.21 -4.30
CA GLY A 48 -5.04 0.03 -4.23
C GLY A 48 -5.83 0.35 -5.50
N GLY A 49 -6.80 1.25 -5.34
CA GLY A 49 -7.70 1.64 -6.42
C GLY A 49 -8.49 2.90 -6.12
N PHE A 50 -9.49 3.15 -6.93
CA PHE A 50 -10.35 4.34 -6.80
C PHE A 50 -11.27 4.24 -5.59
N LEU A 51 -11.35 5.35 -4.85
CA LEU A 51 -12.28 5.48 -3.73
C LEU A 51 -13.72 5.55 -4.25
N ASN A 52 -14.61 4.75 -3.68
CA ASN A 52 -16.04 4.87 -3.95
C ASN A 52 -16.60 6.16 -3.35
N ILE A 53 -17.70 6.65 -3.94
CA ILE A 53 -18.28 7.94 -3.55
C ILE A 53 -18.86 7.96 -2.13
N ASP A 54 -19.14 6.81 -1.58
CA ASP A 54 -19.84 6.58 -0.32
C ASP A 54 -18.98 5.81 0.72
N GLU A 55 -17.65 5.75 0.51
CA GLU A 55 -16.73 5.11 1.47
C GLU A 55 -15.66 6.07 1.99
N ASP A 56 -15.20 5.82 3.21
CA ASP A 56 -14.04 6.52 3.77
C ASP A 56 -12.73 5.93 3.23
N ALA A 57 -11.70 6.77 3.10
CA ALA A 57 -10.43 6.38 2.51
C ALA A 57 -9.75 5.17 3.21
N PRO A 58 -9.73 5.03 4.55
CA PRO A 58 -9.18 3.82 5.17
C PRO A 58 -9.99 2.54 4.85
N ASP A 59 -11.28 2.66 4.63
CA ASP A 59 -12.12 1.52 4.27
C ASP A 59 -11.90 1.13 2.81
N GLY A 60 -11.77 2.11 1.92
CA GLY A 60 -11.37 1.89 0.53
C GLY A 60 -10.02 1.19 0.42
N ALA A 61 -9.02 1.62 1.22
CA ALA A 61 -7.71 0.97 1.23
C ALA A 61 -7.78 -0.50 1.69
N ARG A 62 -8.61 -0.82 2.70
CA ARG A 62 -8.82 -2.22 3.16
C ARG A 62 -9.57 -3.04 2.14
N ARG A 63 -10.59 -2.47 1.49
CA ARG A 63 -11.38 -3.13 0.45
C ARG A 63 -10.50 -3.53 -0.73
N GLU A 64 -9.75 -2.57 -1.31
CA GLU A 64 -8.85 -2.81 -2.43
C GLU A 64 -7.77 -3.86 -2.07
N LEU A 65 -7.18 -3.75 -0.88
CA LEU A 65 -6.21 -4.73 -0.40
C LEU A 65 -6.81 -6.14 -0.37
N LEU A 66 -8.04 -6.28 0.15
CA LEU A 66 -8.73 -7.56 0.23
C LEU A 66 -9.08 -8.10 -1.16
N GLU A 67 -9.63 -7.26 -2.04
CA GLU A 67 -10.05 -7.62 -3.39
C GLU A 67 -8.86 -8.08 -4.26
N GLU A 68 -7.74 -7.38 -4.18
CA GLU A 68 -6.57 -7.64 -5.02
C GLU A 68 -5.63 -8.73 -4.47
N THR A 69 -5.66 -9.02 -3.16
CA THR A 69 -4.66 -9.91 -2.54
C THR A 69 -5.24 -11.00 -1.65
N GLY A 70 -6.52 -10.91 -1.32
CA GLY A 70 -7.16 -11.77 -0.32
C GLY A 70 -6.71 -11.50 1.12
N LEU A 71 -5.84 -10.51 1.36
CA LEU A 71 -5.30 -10.20 2.68
C LEU A 71 -6.25 -9.27 3.44
N HIS A 72 -6.61 -9.69 4.65
CA HIS A 72 -7.38 -8.87 5.58
C HIS A 72 -6.47 -8.27 6.67
N VAL A 73 -6.50 -6.95 6.83
CA VAL A 73 -5.79 -6.24 7.90
C VAL A 73 -6.78 -5.38 8.70
N THR A 74 -6.57 -5.30 10.01
CA THR A 74 -7.41 -4.50 10.91
C THR A 74 -6.85 -3.09 11.07
N ASN A 75 -5.55 -3.00 11.28
CA ASN A 75 -4.87 -1.74 11.60
C ASN A 75 -4.08 -1.25 10.37
N ILE A 76 -4.39 -0.05 9.95
CA ILE A 76 -3.61 0.70 8.96
C ILE A 76 -3.40 2.12 9.49
N GLU A 77 -2.27 2.73 9.18
CA GLU A 77 -1.97 4.12 9.51
C GLU A 77 -1.80 4.93 8.23
N GLN A 78 -2.34 6.13 8.21
CA GLN A 78 -2.18 7.01 7.05
C GLN A 78 -0.73 7.45 6.93
N LEU A 79 -0.14 7.18 5.76
CA LEU A 79 1.20 7.64 5.40
C LEU A 79 1.17 9.11 4.99
N GLY A 80 0.25 9.46 4.09
CA GLY A 80 0.09 10.81 3.56
C GLY A 80 -0.68 10.84 2.26
N ALA A 81 -0.74 12.03 1.65
CA ALA A 81 -1.35 12.23 0.35
C ALA A 81 -0.28 12.48 -0.72
N PHE A 82 -0.35 11.74 -1.82
CA PHE A 82 0.53 11.86 -2.99
C PHE A 82 -0.20 12.66 -4.06
N THR A 83 0.26 13.88 -4.27
CA THR A 83 -0.52 14.91 -4.99
C THR A 83 0.19 15.51 -6.20
N THR A 84 1.31 14.95 -6.64
CA THR A 84 2.02 15.42 -7.83
C THR A 84 1.07 15.40 -9.03
N PRO A 85 0.94 16.51 -9.81
CA PRO A 85 -0.08 16.60 -10.85
C PRO A 85 -0.07 15.49 -11.88
N GLU A 86 1.08 15.02 -12.27
CA GLU A 86 1.28 14.03 -13.34
C GLU A 86 1.67 12.64 -12.81
N ARG A 87 1.36 12.37 -11.52
CA ARG A 87 1.65 11.06 -10.92
C ARG A 87 0.94 9.90 -11.64
N ASP A 88 -0.24 10.17 -12.18
CA ASP A 88 -1.01 9.25 -13.02
C ASP A 88 -1.19 9.87 -14.42
N PRO A 89 -0.77 9.18 -15.51
CA PRO A 89 -0.85 9.74 -16.84
C PRO A 89 -2.27 9.80 -17.42
N ARG A 90 -3.26 9.16 -16.78
CA ARG A 90 -4.66 9.12 -17.26
C ARG A 90 -5.40 10.43 -16.98
N GLU A 91 -5.23 10.96 -15.77
CA GLU A 91 -5.94 12.14 -15.28
C GLU A 91 -5.32 12.70 -13.99
N ARG A 92 -5.90 13.77 -13.48
CA ARG A 92 -5.53 14.32 -12.17
C ARG A 92 -5.98 13.37 -11.07
N VAL A 93 -5.04 12.65 -10.47
CA VAL A 93 -5.29 11.71 -9.36
C VAL A 93 -4.56 12.17 -8.10
N ILE A 94 -5.24 12.06 -6.97
CA ILE A 94 -4.65 12.17 -5.62
C ILE A 94 -4.75 10.81 -4.96
N SER A 95 -3.64 10.25 -4.50
CA SER A 95 -3.67 9.02 -3.69
C SER A 95 -3.51 9.34 -2.21
N ILE A 96 -4.39 8.77 -1.40
CA ILE A 96 -4.26 8.72 0.06
C ILE A 96 -3.62 7.39 0.41
N ALA A 97 -2.33 7.43 0.75
CA ALA A 97 -1.58 6.23 1.05
C ALA A 97 -1.65 5.84 2.53
N TYR A 98 -1.71 4.55 2.76
CA TYR A 98 -1.68 3.91 4.08
C TYR A 98 -0.51 2.93 4.17
N PHE A 99 -0.13 2.56 5.39
CA PHE A 99 0.78 1.45 5.62
C PHE A 99 0.35 0.60 6.81
N THR A 100 0.82 -0.65 6.82
CA THR A 100 0.60 -1.59 7.91
C THR A 100 1.77 -2.56 8.02
N LEU A 101 1.92 -3.20 9.19
CA LEU A 101 2.85 -4.29 9.44
C LEU A 101 2.05 -5.52 9.87
N THR A 102 2.27 -6.64 9.17
CA THR A 102 1.60 -7.92 9.46
C THR A 102 2.59 -9.10 9.36
N ARG A 103 2.15 -10.31 9.70
CA ARG A 103 2.85 -11.54 9.33
C ARG A 103 2.73 -11.78 7.83
N VAL A 104 3.77 -12.35 7.21
CA VAL A 104 3.63 -12.88 5.86
C VAL A 104 2.57 -13.98 5.88
N GLN A 105 1.58 -13.86 5.02
CA GLN A 105 0.47 -14.79 4.86
C GLN A 105 0.37 -15.19 3.39
N GLN A 106 -0.36 -16.26 3.12
CA GLN A 106 -0.69 -16.61 1.74
C GLN A 106 -1.56 -15.52 1.13
N VAL A 107 -1.17 -15.08 -0.05
CA VAL A 107 -1.89 -14.10 -0.85
C VAL A 107 -2.23 -14.68 -2.21
N VAL A 108 -3.31 -14.20 -2.81
CA VAL A 108 -3.80 -14.67 -4.11
C VAL A 108 -4.17 -13.42 -4.91
N GLY A 109 -3.67 -13.31 -6.14
CA GLY A 109 -4.12 -12.25 -7.05
C GLY A 109 -5.63 -12.36 -7.30
N GLY A 110 -6.31 -11.24 -7.27
CA GLY A 110 -7.75 -11.17 -7.50
C GLY A 110 -8.09 -9.89 -8.27
N ASP A 111 -9.33 -9.80 -8.74
CA ASP A 111 -9.86 -8.69 -9.51
C ASP A 111 -8.92 -8.21 -10.62
N ASP A 112 -8.47 -6.97 -10.61
CA ASP A 112 -7.55 -6.39 -11.60
C ASP A 112 -6.08 -6.78 -11.40
N ALA A 113 -5.72 -7.42 -10.27
CA ALA A 113 -4.39 -7.91 -9.98
C ALA A 113 -4.16 -9.30 -10.60
N ARG A 114 -3.17 -9.41 -11.50
CA ARG A 114 -2.81 -10.73 -12.08
C ARG A 114 -2.14 -11.65 -11.08
N VAL A 115 -1.32 -11.10 -10.19
CA VAL A 115 -0.53 -11.83 -9.19
C VAL A 115 -0.34 -10.91 -7.98
N ALA A 116 -0.49 -11.44 -6.78
CA ALA A 116 -0.02 -10.82 -5.55
C ALA A 116 1.18 -11.59 -5.01
N ARG A 117 2.23 -10.87 -4.56
CA ARG A 117 3.47 -11.49 -4.08
C ARG A 117 4.18 -10.64 -3.04
N TRP A 118 4.80 -11.32 -2.07
CA TRP A 118 5.75 -10.73 -1.14
C TRP A 118 7.15 -10.62 -1.76
N PHE A 119 7.79 -9.46 -1.59
CA PHE A 119 9.15 -9.18 -2.01
C PHE A 119 10.00 -8.73 -0.82
N PRO A 120 11.22 -9.23 -0.64
CA PRO A 120 12.14 -8.67 0.33
C PRO A 120 12.34 -7.17 0.08
N ILE A 121 12.35 -6.35 1.12
CA ILE A 121 12.42 -4.87 0.98
C ILE A 121 13.68 -4.37 0.27
N ASN A 122 14.75 -5.18 0.23
CA ASN A 122 16.01 -4.87 -0.45
C ASN A 122 16.10 -5.45 -1.88
N GLN A 123 15.05 -6.08 -2.40
CA GLN A 123 15.01 -6.72 -3.71
C GLN A 123 13.69 -6.42 -4.45
N LEU A 124 13.30 -5.15 -4.44
CA LEU A 124 12.06 -4.74 -5.10
C LEU A 124 12.23 -4.73 -6.62
N PRO A 125 11.20 -5.19 -7.36
CA PRO A 125 11.11 -4.97 -8.79
C PRO A 125 10.85 -3.48 -9.09
N PRO A 126 10.97 -3.04 -10.35
CA PRO A 126 10.53 -1.71 -10.75
C PRO A 126 9.05 -1.49 -10.44
N LEU A 127 8.75 -0.39 -9.74
CA LEU A 127 7.40 -0.05 -9.34
C LEU A 127 6.73 0.90 -10.34
N ALA A 128 5.41 0.78 -10.48
CA ALA A 128 4.59 1.68 -11.28
C ALA A 128 4.41 3.03 -10.60
N PHE A 129 4.03 4.04 -11.36
CA PHE A 129 3.72 5.39 -10.88
C PHE A 129 4.85 5.98 -10.01
N ASP A 130 4.47 6.65 -8.93
CA ASP A 130 5.33 7.19 -7.87
C ASP A 130 5.48 6.24 -6.67
N HIS A 131 5.18 4.94 -6.84
CA HIS A 131 5.18 3.96 -5.76
C HIS A 131 6.58 3.73 -5.16
N GLN A 132 7.65 3.99 -5.91
CA GLN A 132 8.99 3.99 -5.33
C GLN A 132 9.13 5.04 -4.22
N GLN A 133 8.65 6.25 -4.46
CA GLN A 133 8.64 7.33 -3.46
C GLN A 133 7.74 6.97 -2.28
N MET A 134 6.57 6.37 -2.56
CA MET A 134 5.63 5.90 -1.54
C MET A 134 6.28 4.85 -0.63
N PHE A 135 6.99 3.88 -1.21
CA PHE A 135 7.73 2.87 -0.46
C PHE A 135 8.79 3.49 0.46
N GLU A 136 9.59 4.41 -0.05
CA GLU A 136 10.67 5.04 0.73
C GLU A 136 10.11 5.82 1.94
N GLN A 137 9.02 6.55 1.75
CA GLN A 137 8.34 7.25 2.84
C GLN A 137 7.72 6.28 3.84
N ALA A 138 7.08 5.19 3.36
CA ALA A 138 6.48 4.19 4.24
C ALA A 138 7.53 3.44 5.07
N LEU A 139 8.67 3.08 4.48
CA LEU A 139 9.76 2.41 5.17
C LEU A 139 10.37 3.31 6.25
N GLN A 140 10.59 4.59 5.94
CA GLN A 140 11.06 5.57 6.92
C GLN A 140 10.04 5.73 8.06
N ARG A 141 8.76 5.84 7.73
CA ARG A 141 7.68 5.97 8.71
C ARG A 141 7.60 4.74 9.62
N LEU A 142 7.68 3.54 9.04
CA LEU A 142 7.73 2.29 9.80
C LEU A 142 8.90 2.29 10.78
N SER A 143 10.11 2.63 10.32
CA SER A 143 11.31 2.73 11.15
C SER A 143 11.12 3.69 12.34
N ASP A 144 10.60 4.89 12.08
CA ASP A 144 10.36 5.91 13.11
C ASP A 144 9.32 5.45 14.13
N CYS A 145 8.22 4.85 13.68
CA CYS A 145 7.18 4.32 14.55
C CYS A 145 7.69 3.18 15.43
N LEU A 146 8.47 2.24 14.88
CA LEU A 146 9.06 1.14 15.64
C LEU A 146 10.05 1.65 16.68
N LYS A 147 10.92 2.59 16.30
CA LYS A 147 11.88 3.23 17.21
C LYS A 147 11.19 3.94 18.38
N LEU A 148 10.14 4.67 18.10
CA LEU A 148 9.39 5.46 19.10
C LEU A 148 8.32 4.64 19.83
N LYS A 149 8.05 3.40 19.39
CA LYS A 149 6.97 2.53 19.87
C LYS A 149 5.60 3.22 19.81
N THR A 150 5.33 3.89 18.70
CA THR A 150 4.13 4.68 18.45
C THR A 150 3.42 4.20 17.18
N GLY A 151 2.13 4.53 17.05
CA GLY A 151 1.32 4.25 15.87
C GLY A 151 0.41 3.04 16.04
N ASN A 152 -0.62 2.98 15.21
CA ASN A 152 -1.62 1.91 15.19
C ASN A 152 -1.64 1.22 13.82
N PHE A 153 -0.48 0.71 13.41
CA PHE A 153 -0.27 0.10 12.09
C PHE A 153 0.02 -1.41 12.16
N ILE A 154 0.12 -1.99 13.38
CA ILE A 154 0.43 -3.42 13.54
C ILE A 154 -0.86 -4.23 13.44
N SER A 155 -0.92 -5.14 12.46
CA SER A 155 -1.99 -6.10 12.25
C SER A 155 -1.46 -7.51 12.47
N GLY A 156 -1.28 -7.90 13.73
CA GLY A 156 -0.76 -9.20 14.13
C GLY A 156 -0.02 -9.15 15.46
N ASP A 157 0.35 -10.33 15.94
CA ASP A 157 1.10 -10.46 17.18
C ASP A 157 2.60 -10.59 16.89
N PHE A 158 3.40 -9.72 17.52
CA PHE A 158 4.85 -9.70 17.43
C PHE A 158 5.47 -9.65 18.81
N SER A 159 6.53 -10.44 19.03
CA SER A 159 7.35 -10.32 20.24
C SER A 159 8.20 -9.05 20.20
N TYR A 160 8.73 -8.65 21.35
CA TYR A 160 9.64 -7.48 21.41
C TYR A 160 10.92 -7.71 20.59
N GLU A 161 11.45 -8.93 20.62
CA GLU A 161 12.63 -9.30 19.82
C GLU A 161 12.35 -9.20 18.32
N GLU A 162 11.18 -9.64 17.88
CA GLU A 162 10.78 -9.52 16.46
C GLU A 162 10.62 -8.05 16.04
N ILE A 163 10.03 -7.22 16.88
CA ILE A 163 9.93 -5.77 16.63
C ILE A 163 11.31 -5.13 16.48
N ASP A 164 12.26 -5.49 17.34
CA ASP A 164 13.64 -5.02 17.22
C ASP A 164 14.31 -5.53 15.93
N MET A 165 14.11 -6.80 15.56
CA MET A 165 14.63 -7.35 14.29
C MET A 165 14.04 -6.64 13.07
N ILE A 166 12.73 -6.38 13.06
CA ILE A 166 12.06 -5.63 11.99
C ILE A 166 12.62 -4.20 11.93
N TYR A 167 12.79 -3.53 13.07
CA TYR A 167 13.41 -2.21 13.10
C TYR A 167 14.81 -2.22 12.49
N PHE A 168 15.68 -3.15 12.87
CA PHE A 168 17.03 -3.26 12.28
C PHE A 168 16.96 -3.54 10.77
N ALA A 169 16.02 -4.33 10.30
CA ALA A 169 15.84 -4.58 8.87
C ALA A 169 15.50 -3.30 8.09
N THR A 170 14.78 -2.34 8.70
CA THR A 170 14.50 -1.05 8.06
C THR A 170 15.75 -0.17 7.87
N LEU A 171 16.80 -0.39 8.65
CA LEU A 171 18.04 0.40 8.63
C LEU A 171 19.08 -0.15 7.63
N THR A 172 18.93 -1.41 7.18
CA THR A 172 19.95 -2.14 6.38
C THR A 172 19.58 -2.28 4.91
N LYS A 173 18.67 -1.47 4.42
CA LYS A 173 18.21 -1.44 3.01
C LYS A 173 19.33 -1.11 2.02
#